data_715842ca9625905bd5200f377d0fb29a
#
_entry.id   715842ca9625905bd5200f377d0fb29a
#
_cell.length_a   1.000
_cell.length_b   1.000
_cell.length_c   1.000
_cell.angle_alpha   90.00
_cell.angle_beta   90.00
_cell.angle_gamma   90.00
#
_symmetry.space_group_name_H-M   'P 1'
#
loop_
_entity.id
_entity.type
_entity.pdbx_description
1 polymer ?
#
loop_
_entity_poly.entity_id
_entity_poly.type
_entity_poly.pdbx_seq_one_letter_code
_entity_poly.pdbx_strand_id
1 'polypeptide(L)'
;MKIIQSYWSKPMRINDNTEAVYRSNGGWCKKIYFYASWALSCLRLAKMYDDVELYTDSYGKHILYEMLELPYTNVSTDLECLDSLNHNLWAFGKIYTYSLQSQPFLHVDSDVYMWKKFDDRIMSADVVGQSLEENYVANIDYFNRIEKVLTYIPDAIRNARKISPNDVIQLNAGILGGNDMAFFREY
;
A
#
# COMPACT_ATOMS: atom_id res chain seq x y z
N MET A 1 -15.52 -7.68 -6.40
CA MET A 1 -14.42 -6.96 -5.70
C MET A 1 -13.52 -6.35 -6.76
N LYS A 2 -13.30 -5.05 -6.73
CA LYS A 2 -12.39 -4.34 -7.64
C LYS A 2 -10.93 -4.45 -7.19
N ILE A 3 -10.00 -4.32 -8.12
CA ILE A 3 -8.57 -4.26 -7.82
C ILE A 3 -8.14 -2.80 -7.81
N ILE A 4 -7.37 -2.39 -6.80
CA ILE A 4 -6.85 -1.04 -6.73
C ILE A 4 -5.33 -1.03 -6.52
N GLN A 5 -4.69 -0.01 -7.05
CA GLN A 5 -3.29 0.34 -6.76
C GLN A 5 -3.21 1.79 -6.31
N SER A 6 -2.22 2.14 -5.49
CA SER A 6 -2.05 3.52 -5.01
C SER A 6 -0.62 4.02 -5.16
N TYR A 7 -0.47 5.26 -5.61
CA TYR A 7 0.82 5.91 -5.77
C TYR A 7 0.77 7.38 -5.36
N TRP A 8 1.23 7.69 -4.15
CA TRP A 8 1.49 9.04 -3.72
C TRP A 8 2.93 9.42 -4.08
N SER A 9 3.10 10.29 -5.07
CA SER A 9 4.40 10.53 -5.69
C SER A 9 5.33 11.43 -4.86
N LYS A 10 4.81 12.24 -3.94
CA LYS A 10 5.60 13.20 -3.16
C LYS A 10 6.82 12.58 -2.46
N PRO A 11 6.72 11.41 -1.79
CA PRO A 11 7.87 10.77 -1.16
C PRO A 11 9.03 10.47 -2.11
N MET A 12 8.74 10.26 -3.39
CA MET A 12 9.74 9.95 -4.41
C MET A 12 10.29 11.17 -5.16
N ARG A 13 9.58 12.31 -5.08
CA ARG A 13 10.00 13.56 -5.75
C ARG A 13 10.96 14.38 -4.91
N ILE A 14 10.88 14.27 -3.59
CA ILE A 14 11.71 15.05 -2.67
C ILE A 14 13.06 14.35 -2.50
N ASN A 15 14.09 15.00 -3.00
CA ASN A 15 15.48 14.53 -2.95
C ASN A 15 16.20 15.29 -1.84
N ASP A 16 15.89 14.98 -0.58
CA ASP A 16 16.72 15.42 0.52
C ASP A 16 17.84 14.37 0.72
N ASN A 17 19.07 14.82 0.69
CA ASN A 17 20.32 14.03 0.62
C ASN A 17 20.57 13.05 1.79
N THR A 18 19.53 12.59 2.48
CA THR A 18 19.60 11.67 3.61
C THR A 18 18.92 10.35 3.27
N GLU A 19 19.58 9.21 3.40
CA GLU A 19 19.12 7.80 3.32
C GLU A 19 18.03 7.46 2.26
N ALA A 20 17.52 8.47 1.56
CA ALA A 20 16.33 8.42 0.72
C ALA A 20 16.59 7.91 -0.70
N VAL A 21 17.85 7.58 -1.06
CA VAL A 21 18.15 7.09 -2.43
C VAL A 21 17.32 5.84 -2.76
N TYR A 22 17.12 4.97 -1.80
CA TYR A 22 16.29 3.78 -1.99
C TYR A 22 14.79 4.14 -2.06
N ARG A 23 14.32 5.13 -1.29
CA ARG A 23 12.92 5.57 -1.31
C ARG A 23 12.59 6.34 -2.59
N SER A 24 13.50 7.17 -3.09
CA SER A 24 13.30 7.92 -4.34
C SER A 24 13.16 7.02 -5.58
N ASN A 25 13.52 5.76 -5.45
CA ASN A 25 13.37 4.73 -6.49
C ASN A 25 12.33 3.64 -6.10
N GLY A 26 11.50 3.89 -5.07
CA GLY A 26 10.51 2.91 -4.59
C GLY A 26 11.12 1.60 -4.11
N GLY A 27 12.32 1.65 -3.48
CA GLY A 27 13.07 0.48 -3.03
C GLY A 27 13.94 -0.18 -4.11
N TRP A 28 13.87 0.27 -5.36
CA TRP A 28 14.65 -0.27 -6.47
C TRP A 28 16.00 0.44 -6.61
N CYS A 29 17.01 -0.27 -7.14
CA CYS A 29 18.34 0.29 -7.35
C CYS A 29 18.38 1.39 -8.45
N LYS A 30 17.38 1.46 -9.32
CA LYS A 30 17.20 2.51 -10.33
C LYS A 30 15.73 2.79 -10.56
N LYS A 31 15.41 4.05 -10.86
CA LYS A 31 14.04 4.53 -11.11
C LYS A 31 13.35 3.80 -12.28
N ILE A 32 14.11 3.39 -13.29
CA ILE A 32 13.55 2.62 -14.41
C ILE A 32 12.95 1.27 -13.96
N TYR A 33 13.53 0.61 -12.96
CA TYR A 33 13.00 -0.65 -12.45
C TYR A 33 11.72 -0.45 -11.65
N PHE A 34 11.58 0.68 -10.96
CA PHE A 34 10.33 1.06 -10.33
C PHE A 34 9.20 1.19 -11.37
N TYR A 35 9.41 1.91 -12.45
CA TYR A 35 8.40 2.04 -13.50
C TYR A 35 8.12 0.73 -14.23
N ALA A 36 9.15 -0.08 -14.47
CA ALA A 36 8.97 -1.41 -15.06
C ALA A 36 8.16 -2.35 -14.14
N SER A 37 8.39 -2.26 -12.83
CA SER A 37 7.62 -2.97 -11.82
C SER A 37 6.14 -2.57 -11.85
N TRP A 38 5.84 -1.27 -11.87
CA TRP A 38 4.49 -0.74 -12.02
C TRP A 38 3.81 -1.26 -13.29
N ALA A 39 4.50 -1.15 -14.42
CA ALA A 39 3.97 -1.60 -15.70
C ALA A 39 3.66 -3.12 -15.67
N LEU A 40 4.60 -3.93 -15.19
CA LEU A 40 4.39 -5.37 -15.09
C LEU A 40 3.21 -5.72 -14.19
N SER A 41 3.14 -5.13 -12.98
CA SER A 41 2.05 -5.37 -12.03
C SER A 41 0.69 -4.98 -12.64
N CYS A 42 0.56 -3.75 -13.14
CA CYS A 42 -0.67 -3.25 -13.74
C CYS A 42 -1.11 -4.09 -14.95
N LEU A 43 -0.21 -4.38 -15.90
CA LEU A 43 -0.53 -5.18 -17.09
C LEU A 43 -0.96 -6.61 -16.73
N ARG A 44 -0.36 -7.19 -15.69
CA ARG A 44 -0.79 -8.52 -15.19
C ARG A 44 -2.18 -8.47 -14.57
N LEU A 45 -2.49 -7.44 -13.79
CA LEU A 45 -3.81 -7.25 -13.19
C LEU A 45 -4.87 -6.99 -14.27
N ALA A 46 -4.63 -6.05 -15.18
CA ALA A 46 -5.57 -5.71 -16.26
C ALA A 46 -5.84 -6.89 -17.23
N LYS A 47 -4.89 -7.84 -17.36
CA LYS A 47 -5.14 -9.07 -18.12
C LYS A 47 -6.14 -10.01 -17.44
N MET A 48 -6.29 -9.90 -16.12
CA MET A 48 -7.07 -10.84 -15.31
C MET A 48 -8.38 -10.24 -14.77
N TYR A 49 -8.43 -8.92 -14.60
CA TYR A 49 -9.56 -8.24 -13.98
C TYR A 49 -10.04 -7.11 -14.87
N ASP A 50 -11.36 -6.97 -14.98
CA ASP A 50 -12.00 -5.95 -15.81
C ASP A 50 -12.04 -4.57 -15.11
N ASP A 51 -11.80 -4.54 -13.79
CA ASP A 51 -11.84 -3.32 -12.97
C ASP A 51 -10.54 -3.21 -12.16
N VAL A 52 -9.62 -2.37 -12.66
CA VAL A 52 -8.33 -2.07 -12.04
C VAL A 52 -8.17 -0.56 -11.98
N GLU A 53 -8.25 0.00 -10.77
CA GLU A 53 -8.22 1.45 -10.55
C GLU A 53 -6.88 1.92 -9.97
N LEU A 54 -6.50 3.14 -10.32
CA LEU A 54 -5.34 3.84 -9.75
C LEU A 54 -5.78 5.01 -8.88
N TYR A 55 -5.31 5.06 -7.64
CA TYR A 55 -5.40 6.21 -6.75
C TYR A 55 -4.03 6.88 -6.66
N THR A 56 -3.94 8.15 -7.01
CA THR A 56 -2.66 8.83 -7.13
C THR A 56 -2.80 10.35 -6.91
N ASP A 57 -1.74 11.09 -7.17
CA ASP A 57 -1.72 12.55 -7.37
C ASP A 57 -1.54 12.88 -8.86
N SER A 58 -1.63 14.16 -9.23
CA SER A 58 -1.49 14.61 -10.64
C SER A 58 -0.17 14.19 -11.27
N TYR A 59 0.93 14.17 -10.51
CA TYR A 59 2.21 13.72 -11.03
C TYR A 59 2.21 12.22 -11.32
N GLY A 60 1.68 11.41 -10.42
CA GLY A 60 1.57 9.97 -10.61
C GLY A 60 0.63 9.62 -11.76
N LYS A 61 -0.51 10.32 -11.90
CA LYS A 61 -1.40 10.21 -13.06
C LYS A 61 -0.65 10.50 -14.36
N HIS A 62 0.10 11.61 -14.41
CA HIS A 62 0.87 11.99 -15.59
C HIS A 62 1.86 10.88 -16.00
N ILE A 63 2.61 10.32 -15.06
CA ILE A 63 3.61 9.29 -15.35
C ILE A 63 2.96 7.94 -15.71
N LEU A 64 2.06 7.44 -14.84
CA LEU A 64 1.58 6.06 -14.95
C LEU A 64 0.47 5.90 -15.99
N TYR A 65 -0.41 6.89 -16.10
CA TYR A 65 -1.57 6.80 -16.99
C TYR A 65 -1.35 7.52 -18.33
N GLU A 66 -0.78 8.75 -18.32
CA GLU A 66 -0.65 9.52 -19.56
C GLU A 66 0.64 9.19 -20.34
N MET A 67 1.79 9.00 -19.66
CA MET A 67 3.06 8.70 -20.33
C MET A 67 3.28 7.22 -20.58
N LEU A 68 2.99 6.36 -19.57
CA LEU A 68 3.17 4.90 -19.69
C LEU A 68 1.92 4.21 -20.25
N GLU A 69 0.81 4.94 -20.40
CA GLU A 69 -0.45 4.45 -20.97
C GLU A 69 -0.91 3.15 -20.29
N LEU A 70 -0.71 3.04 -18.96
CA LEU A 70 -1.12 1.85 -18.23
C LEU A 70 -2.65 1.73 -18.23
N PRO A 71 -3.20 0.54 -18.48
CA PRO A 71 -4.62 0.32 -18.77
C PRO A 71 -5.49 0.29 -17.50
N TYR A 72 -5.40 1.31 -16.66
CA TYR A 72 -6.32 1.50 -15.55
C TYR A 72 -7.71 1.85 -16.06
N THR A 73 -8.74 1.25 -15.46
CA THR A 73 -10.15 1.51 -15.79
C THR A 73 -10.64 2.85 -15.24
N ASN A 74 -10.05 3.28 -14.12
CA ASN A 74 -10.30 4.56 -13.51
C ASN A 74 -9.03 5.10 -12.84
N VAL A 75 -8.85 6.42 -12.84
CA VAL A 75 -7.71 7.10 -12.19
C VAL A 75 -8.23 8.26 -11.36
N SER A 76 -8.11 8.14 -10.03
CA SER A 76 -8.39 9.23 -9.09
C SER A 76 -7.11 9.98 -8.72
N THR A 77 -7.20 11.30 -8.58
CA THR A 77 -6.11 12.16 -8.06
C THR A 77 -6.35 12.60 -6.62
N ASP A 78 -7.17 11.88 -5.87
CA ASP A 78 -7.53 12.22 -4.49
C ASP A 78 -6.34 12.27 -3.53
N LEU A 79 -5.20 11.66 -3.89
CA LEU A 79 -3.99 11.72 -3.06
C LEU A 79 -3.29 13.09 -3.08
N GLU A 80 -3.73 14.05 -3.89
CA GLU A 80 -3.25 15.43 -3.82
C GLU A 80 -3.53 16.10 -2.47
N CYS A 81 -4.60 15.73 -1.79
CA CYS A 81 -4.89 16.25 -0.45
C CYS A 81 -3.79 15.94 0.57
N LEU A 82 -2.93 14.96 0.29
CA LEU A 82 -1.79 14.59 1.13
C LEU A 82 -0.55 15.48 0.91
N ASP A 83 -0.58 16.41 -0.02
CA ASP A 83 0.59 17.26 -0.34
C ASP A 83 1.02 18.17 0.81
N SER A 84 0.17 18.43 1.78
CA SER A 84 0.52 19.12 3.02
C SER A 84 1.30 18.26 4.02
N LEU A 85 1.25 16.93 3.90
CA LEU A 85 1.90 16.00 4.82
C LEU A 85 3.39 15.88 4.56
N ASN A 86 4.13 15.49 5.60
CA ASN A 86 5.54 15.17 5.48
C ASN A 86 5.75 13.94 4.58
N HIS A 87 6.67 14.03 3.62
CA HIS A 87 7.00 12.95 2.69
C HIS A 87 7.48 11.65 3.37
N ASN A 88 8.00 11.73 4.61
CA ASN A 88 8.38 10.55 5.37
C ASN A 88 7.18 9.68 5.78
N LEU A 89 5.96 10.22 5.70
CA LEU A 89 4.72 9.48 5.93
C LEU A 89 4.24 8.75 4.66
N TRP A 90 5.16 8.16 3.92
CA TRP A 90 4.93 7.53 2.61
C TRP A 90 3.77 6.51 2.58
N ALA A 91 3.55 5.80 3.69
CA ALA A 91 2.46 4.82 3.80
C ALA A 91 1.06 5.45 3.82
N PHE A 92 0.95 6.76 4.10
CA PHE A 92 -0.33 7.46 4.14
C PHE A 92 -1.06 7.43 2.79
N GLY A 93 -0.34 7.43 1.67
CA GLY A 93 -0.96 7.28 0.36
C GLY A 93 -1.79 6.00 0.26
N LYS A 94 -1.27 4.89 0.78
CA LYS A 94 -1.95 3.60 0.81
C LYS A 94 -3.12 3.61 1.81
N ILE A 95 -2.89 4.03 3.06
CA ILE A 95 -3.90 4.07 4.12
C ILE A 95 -5.08 4.97 3.70
N TYR A 96 -4.79 6.15 3.19
CA TYR A 96 -5.83 7.07 2.72
C TYR A 96 -6.62 6.48 1.55
N THR A 97 -5.97 5.77 0.63
CA THR A 97 -6.66 5.06 -0.46
C THR A 97 -7.68 4.05 0.08
N TYR A 98 -7.37 3.34 1.15
CA TYR A 98 -8.33 2.39 1.78
C TYR A 98 -9.55 3.12 2.32
N SER A 99 -9.37 4.27 2.97
CA SER A 99 -10.47 5.05 3.54
C SER A 99 -11.43 5.63 2.48
N LEU A 100 -10.96 5.80 1.24
CA LEU A 100 -11.79 6.27 0.13
C LEU A 100 -12.72 5.18 -0.44
N GLN A 101 -12.53 3.92 -0.03
CA GLN A 101 -13.28 2.83 -0.64
C GLN A 101 -14.67 2.71 -0.01
N SER A 102 -15.71 2.67 -0.86
CA SER A 102 -17.09 2.43 -0.47
C SER A 102 -17.62 1.05 -0.87
N GLN A 103 -16.83 0.29 -1.60
CA GLN A 103 -17.16 -1.04 -2.12
C GLN A 103 -16.00 -2.01 -1.85
N PRO A 104 -16.27 -3.32 -1.79
CA PRO A 104 -15.24 -4.34 -1.66
C PRO A 104 -14.09 -4.17 -2.66
N PHE A 105 -12.88 -4.17 -2.14
CA PHE A 105 -11.66 -3.94 -2.93
C PHE A 105 -10.52 -4.87 -2.50
N LEU A 106 -9.56 -5.02 -3.38
CA LEU A 106 -8.27 -5.62 -3.07
C LEU A 106 -7.16 -4.71 -3.61
N HIS A 107 -6.43 -4.11 -2.69
CA HIS A 107 -5.25 -3.33 -3.01
C HIS A 107 -4.08 -4.26 -3.30
N VAL A 108 -3.33 -3.98 -4.36
CA VAL A 108 -2.16 -4.75 -4.78
C VAL A 108 -1.00 -3.79 -5.01
N ASP A 109 0.12 -4.00 -4.33
CA ASP A 109 1.31 -3.18 -4.51
C ASP A 109 1.92 -3.32 -5.90
N SER A 110 2.64 -2.30 -6.34
CA SER A 110 3.25 -2.23 -7.66
C SER A 110 4.42 -3.21 -7.89
N ASP A 111 4.90 -3.84 -6.83
CA ASP A 111 5.94 -4.87 -6.85
C ASP A 111 5.39 -6.30 -6.62
N VAL A 112 4.07 -6.43 -6.59
CA VAL A 112 3.37 -7.71 -6.56
C VAL A 112 2.93 -8.09 -7.98
N TYR A 113 3.34 -9.28 -8.44
CA TYR A 113 3.09 -9.74 -9.80
C TYR A 113 2.16 -10.96 -9.80
N MET A 114 0.94 -10.76 -10.31
CA MET A 114 -0.06 -11.81 -10.35
C MET A 114 0.08 -12.67 -11.62
N TRP A 115 0.17 -13.97 -11.46
CA TRP A 115 0.25 -14.92 -12.57
C TRP A 115 -1.08 -15.63 -12.87
N LYS A 116 -2.00 -15.63 -11.89
CA LYS A 116 -3.36 -16.17 -12.00
C LYS A 116 -4.32 -15.31 -11.19
N LYS A 117 -5.61 -15.36 -11.50
CA LYS A 117 -6.66 -14.72 -10.66
C LYS A 117 -6.62 -15.25 -9.23
N PHE A 118 -7.00 -14.42 -8.28
CA PHE A 118 -7.35 -14.89 -6.94
C PHE A 118 -8.52 -15.86 -7.01
N ASP A 119 -8.51 -16.87 -6.17
CA ASP A 119 -9.63 -17.80 -6.07
C ASP A 119 -10.85 -17.16 -5.37
N ASP A 120 -12.00 -17.80 -5.51
CA ASP A 120 -13.27 -17.27 -4.97
C ASP A 120 -13.22 -17.13 -3.44
N ARG A 121 -12.45 -17.96 -2.76
CA ARG A 121 -12.27 -17.88 -1.31
C ARG A 121 -11.60 -16.57 -0.90
N ILE A 122 -10.58 -16.11 -1.64
CA ILE A 122 -9.93 -14.82 -1.42
C ILE A 122 -10.88 -13.70 -1.79
N MET A 123 -11.55 -13.81 -2.95
CA MET A 123 -12.44 -12.76 -3.44
C MET A 123 -13.73 -12.60 -2.60
N SER A 124 -14.09 -13.57 -1.76
CA SER A 124 -15.24 -13.53 -0.86
C SER A 124 -14.88 -13.30 0.62
N ALA A 125 -13.61 -13.24 0.97
CA ALA A 125 -13.17 -13.08 2.35
C ALA A 125 -13.44 -11.67 2.88
N ASP A 126 -13.77 -11.56 4.16
CA ASP A 126 -14.02 -10.29 4.85
C ASP A 126 -12.76 -9.42 4.88
N VAL A 127 -11.61 -10.01 5.23
CA VAL A 127 -10.31 -9.36 5.24
C VAL A 127 -9.26 -10.29 4.61
N VAL A 128 -8.47 -9.75 3.71
CA VAL A 128 -7.38 -10.43 3.01
C VAL A 128 -6.09 -9.66 3.24
N GLY A 129 -5.02 -10.35 3.58
CA GLY A 129 -3.65 -9.82 3.60
C GLY A 129 -2.69 -10.77 2.91
N GLN A 130 -1.55 -10.26 2.46
CA GLN A 130 -0.59 -11.06 1.70
C GLN A 130 -0.01 -12.20 2.53
N SER A 131 0.49 -11.90 3.71
CA SER A 131 1.08 -12.88 4.63
C SER A 131 1.17 -12.30 6.04
N LEU A 132 1.25 -13.17 7.04
CA LEU A 132 1.63 -12.79 8.39
C LEU A 132 3.17 -12.82 8.48
N GLU A 133 3.72 -11.75 9.04
CA GLU A 133 5.14 -11.63 9.37
C GLU A 133 5.28 -11.77 10.89
N GLU A 134 5.82 -12.91 11.33
CA GLU A 134 5.98 -13.21 12.74
C GLU A 134 7.42 -12.97 13.16
N ASN A 135 7.61 -12.18 14.21
CA ASN A 135 8.89 -11.96 14.89
C ASN A 135 10.05 -11.56 13.96
N TYR A 136 9.76 -10.83 12.89
CA TYR A 136 10.80 -10.27 12.05
C TYR A 136 11.58 -9.20 12.82
N VAL A 137 12.91 -9.37 12.94
CA VAL A 137 13.76 -8.56 13.83
C VAL A 137 13.62 -7.06 13.58
N ALA A 138 13.56 -6.64 12.33
CA ALA A 138 13.39 -5.22 11.98
C ALA A 138 12.05 -4.66 12.47
N ASN A 139 10.99 -5.47 12.45
CA ASN A 139 9.66 -5.08 12.94
C ASN A 139 9.64 -4.96 14.46
N ILE A 140 10.32 -5.88 15.16
CA ILE A 140 10.45 -5.82 16.62
C ILE A 140 11.18 -4.54 17.03
N ASP A 141 12.30 -4.22 16.41
CA ASP A 141 13.07 -3.00 16.70
C ASP A 141 12.26 -1.74 16.39
N TYR A 142 11.55 -1.71 15.27
CA TYR A 142 10.70 -0.59 14.89
C TYR A 142 9.57 -0.40 15.91
N PHE A 143 8.89 -1.47 16.28
CA PHE A 143 7.80 -1.43 17.25
C PHE A 143 8.28 -0.96 18.62
N ASN A 144 9.41 -1.47 19.12
CA ASN A 144 10.01 -1.07 20.37
C ASN A 144 10.43 0.42 20.40
N ARG A 145 10.83 0.98 19.26
CA ARG A 145 11.12 2.42 19.12
C ARG A 145 9.83 3.25 19.18
N ILE A 146 8.79 2.83 18.46
CA ILE A 146 7.50 3.52 18.44
C ILE A 146 6.89 3.58 19.84
N GLU A 147 6.87 2.48 20.57
CA GLU A 147 6.33 2.45 21.94
C GLU A 147 7.01 3.46 22.88
N LYS A 148 8.28 3.78 22.66
CA LYS A 148 9.03 4.74 23.48
C LYS A 148 8.73 6.20 23.15
N VAL A 149 8.26 6.50 21.96
CA VAL A 149 8.07 7.89 21.48
C VAL A 149 6.61 8.28 21.35
N LEU A 150 5.70 7.34 21.22
CA LEU A 150 4.28 7.63 21.14
C LEU A 150 3.71 7.93 22.54
N THR A 151 2.99 9.03 22.62
CA THR A 151 2.22 9.40 23.82
C THR A 151 0.91 8.63 23.95
N TYR A 152 0.45 8.06 22.82
CA TYR A 152 -0.75 7.23 22.75
C TYR A 152 -0.46 5.95 21.97
N ILE A 153 -0.82 4.81 22.55
CA ILE A 153 -0.75 3.51 21.91
C ILE A 153 -2.19 2.98 21.81
N PRO A 154 -2.70 2.64 20.61
CA PRO A 154 -4.03 2.07 20.45
C PRO A 154 -4.25 0.84 21.32
N ASP A 155 -5.47 0.67 21.85
CA ASP A 155 -5.79 -0.45 22.72
C ASP A 155 -5.61 -1.82 22.06
N ALA A 156 -5.83 -1.92 20.75
CA ALA A 156 -5.57 -3.14 19.98
C ALA A 156 -4.10 -3.57 20.10
N ILE A 157 -3.16 -2.64 19.94
CA ILE A 157 -1.72 -2.91 20.06
C ILE A 157 -1.38 -3.25 21.54
N ARG A 158 -1.93 -2.48 22.48
CA ARG A 158 -1.72 -2.70 23.92
C ARG A 158 -2.23 -4.08 24.37
N ASN A 159 -3.38 -4.52 23.84
CA ASN A 159 -3.95 -5.82 24.17
C ASN A 159 -3.18 -6.97 23.51
N ALA A 160 -2.74 -6.81 22.27
CA ALA A 160 -1.88 -7.76 21.61
C ALA A 160 -0.58 -8.01 22.40
N ARG A 161 0.04 -6.95 22.93
CA ARG A 161 1.23 -7.04 23.81
C ARG A 161 0.99 -7.72 25.15
N LYS A 162 -0.22 -7.63 25.71
CA LYS A 162 -0.57 -8.38 26.94
C LYS A 162 -0.68 -9.89 26.70
N ILE A 163 -1.15 -10.27 25.50
CA ILE A 163 -1.31 -11.69 25.10
C ILE A 163 0.06 -12.29 24.76
N SER A 164 0.87 -11.57 24.00
CA SER A 164 2.19 -12.00 23.52
C SER A 164 3.22 -10.88 23.68
N PRO A 165 3.77 -10.68 24.88
CA PRO A 165 4.66 -9.54 25.17
C PRO A 165 5.94 -9.51 24.33
N ASN A 166 6.42 -10.65 23.89
CA ASN A 166 7.67 -10.79 23.15
C ASN A 166 7.46 -11.02 21.64
N ASP A 167 6.20 -11.20 21.23
CA ASP A 167 5.89 -11.48 19.83
C ASP A 167 5.36 -10.22 19.13
N VAL A 168 5.84 -9.99 17.92
CA VAL A 168 5.34 -8.98 17.01
C VAL A 168 4.82 -9.68 15.77
N ILE A 169 3.50 -9.66 15.60
CA ILE A 169 2.84 -10.19 14.43
C ILE A 169 2.34 -9.02 13.61
N GLN A 170 2.73 -8.96 12.36
CA GLN A 170 2.31 -7.92 11.41
C GLN A 170 1.71 -8.55 10.17
N LEU A 171 0.77 -7.85 9.57
CA LEU A 171 0.24 -8.22 8.27
C LEU A 171 1.04 -7.52 7.18
N ASN A 172 1.62 -8.29 6.26
CA ASN A 172 2.18 -7.72 5.06
C ASN A 172 1.06 -7.19 4.16
N ALA A 173 1.08 -5.90 3.90
CA ALA A 173 0.05 -5.19 3.14
C ALA A 173 0.41 -5.00 1.66
N GLY A 174 1.30 -5.81 1.10
CA GLY A 174 1.53 -5.87 -0.34
C GLY A 174 0.28 -6.28 -1.12
N ILE A 175 -0.57 -7.10 -0.47
CA ILE A 175 -1.98 -7.32 -0.83
C ILE A 175 -2.80 -7.08 0.43
N LEU A 176 -3.76 -6.16 0.37
CA LEU A 176 -4.68 -5.90 1.48
C LEU A 176 -6.03 -5.44 0.95
N GLY A 177 -7.10 -5.98 1.51
CA GLY A 177 -8.46 -5.62 1.14
C GLY A 177 -9.47 -6.61 1.69
N GLY A 178 -10.67 -6.63 1.13
CA GLY A 178 -11.73 -7.55 1.52
C GLY A 178 -13.13 -7.02 1.31
N ASN A 179 -14.09 -7.72 1.89
CA ASN A 179 -15.52 -7.38 1.79
C ASN A 179 -16.02 -6.63 3.03
N ASP A 180 -15.30 -6.64 4.16
CA ASP A 180 -15.70 -5.92 5.38
C ASP A 180 -15.31 -4.44 5.28
N MET A 181 -16.21 -3.65 4.70
CA MET A 181 -16.00 -2.21 4.56
C MET A 181 -16.09 -1.45 5.89
N ALA A 182 -16.66 -2.05 6.95
CA ALA A 182 -16.65 -1.43 8.28
C ALA A 182 -15.23 -1.48 8.86
N PHE A 183 -14.55 -2.62 8.75
CA PHE A 183 -13.15 -2.76 9.13
C PHE A 183 -12.25 -1.72 8.43
N PHE A 184 -12.38 -1.57 7.10
CA PHE A 184 -11.51 -0.65 6.34
C PHE A 184 -11.81 0.85 6.57
N ARG A 185 -12.95 1.22 7.16
CA ARG A 185 -13.22 2.59 7.59
C ARG A 185 -12.56 2.95 8.92
N GLU A 186 -12.30 1.94 9.75
CA GLU A 186 -11.65 2.12 11.06
C GLU A 186 -10.13 1.89 10.99
N TYR A 187 -9.65 1.27 9.91
CA TYR A 187 -8.24 0.99 9.67
C TYR A 187 -7.45 2.27 9.42
#